data_8e9b770838af08f3180f756ebaf1664a
#
_entry.id   8e9b770838af08f3180f756ebaf1664a
#
_cell.length_a   1.000
_cell.length_b   1.000
_cell.length_c   1.000
_cell.angle_alpha   90.00
_cell.angle_beta   90.00
_cell.angle_gamma   90.00
#
_symmetry.space_group_name_H-M   'P 1'
#
loop_
_entity.id
_entity.type
_entity.pdbx_description
1 polymer ?
#
loop_
_entity_poly.entity_id
_entity_poly.type
_entity_poly.pdbx_seq_one_letter_code
_entity_poly.pdbx_strand_id
1 'polypeptide(L)'
;MLRILGKRSVGLLPKTNKLSSRNFSAPVQYRKSNQTSSISAAKPWSELSTPQKVVVASKTSFNVGVILAGVTLTSAVVYYIGSELFGSQSTTNIFSDAVDRIRASEEIVNVVGEPIKAHGEPSRNSRRRNRRIASQVVEDQENKPHLFMRFYVEGTLNQGTVMLEMIKDEKDKWQYKQLYVDIPGQGLPSRRIYLEKQ
;
A
#
# COMPACT_ATOMS: atom_id res chain seq x y z
N MET A 1 34.36 71.37 12.86
CA MET A 1 33.47 72.15 13.76
C MET A 1 32.18 71.36 13.86
N LEU A 2 31.79 70.99 14.86
CA LEU A 2 31.24 71.05 16.13
C LEU A 2 30.92 69.64 16.70
N ARG A 3 31.46 69.38 17.86
CA ARG A 3 31.06 68.43 18.88
C ARG A 3 29.62 68.71 19.33
N ILE A 4 28.82 67.67 19.61
CA ILE A 4 27.97 67.66 20.81
C ILE A 4 27.95 66.32 21.41
N LEU A 5 28.42 66.26 22.66
CA LEU A 5 28.21 65.13 23.62
C LEU A 5 26.76 65.09 24.07
N GLY A 6 26.25 63.92 24.30
CA GLY A 6 24.92 63.72 24.89
C GLY A 6 24.78 62.40 25.60
N LYS A 7 25.19 62.35 26.83
CA LYS A 7 24.65 61.70 28.05
C LYS A 7 24.31 60.24 28.03
N ARG A 8 25.09 59.50 28.83
CA ARG A 8 24.74 58.23 29.50
C ARG A 8 23.44 58.39 30.29
N SER A 9 22.51 57.49 30.13
CA SER A 9 21.54 57.17 31.15
C SER A 9 21.73 55.70 31.56
N VAL A 10 22.10 55.57 32.83
CA VAL A 10 22.13 54.30 33.59
C VAL A 10 20.68 53.97 33.88
N GLY A 11 20.18 52.91 33.28
CA GLY A 11 18.81 52.43 33.49
C GLY A 11 18.82 51.00 34.01
N LEU A 12 18.69 50.90 35.30
CA LEU A 12 18.01 49.86 36.11
C LEU A 12 17.90 48.44 35.55
N LEU A 13 18.66 47.56 36.16
CA LEU A 13 18.46 46.12 36.15
C LEU A 13 17.07 45.77 36.69
N PRO A 14 16.26 44.98 35.99
CA PRO A 14 15.05 44.41 36.58
C PRO A 14 15.45 43.35 37.62
N LYS A 15 14.87 43.47 38.77
CA LYS A 15 14.94 42.52 39.88
C LYS A 15 14.60 41.09 39.39
N THR A 16 15.52 40.20 39.57
CA THR A 16 15.27 38.75 39.43
C THR A 16 14.18 38.33 40.43
N ASN A 17 13.02 38.06 39.96
CA ASN A 17 12.00 37.36 40.71
C ASN A 17 12.50 35.95 40.96
N LYS A 18 12.86 35.69 42.19
CA LYS A 18 13.15 34.38 42.76
C LYS A 18 11.88 33.51 42.59
N LEU A 19 11.83 32.74 41.54
CA LEU A 19 10.82 31.69 41.38
C LEU A 19 11.00 30.67 42.49
N SER A 20 10.12 30.78 43.45
CA SER A 20 9.94 29.78 44.52
C SER A 20 9.72 28.41 43.85
N SER A 21 10.71 27.55 44.00
CA SER A 21 10.60 26.13 43.66
C SER A 21 9.56 25.51 44.57
N ARG A 22 8.33 25.46 44.11
CA ARG A 22 7.31 24.61 44.69
C ARG A 22 7.71 23.17 44.36
N ASN A 23 8.31 22.51 45.30
CA ASN A 23 8.48 21.07 45.30
C ASN A 23 7.10 20.43 45.31
N PHE A 24 6.59 20.11 44.09
CA PHE A 24 5.46 19.23 43.92
C PHE A 24 5.93 17.79 44.00
N SER A 25 6.33 17.38 45.20
CA SER A 25 6.51 15.95 45.53
C SER A 25 5.20 15.47 46.13
N ALA A 26 4.18 15.38 45.33
CA ALA A 26 3.06 14.52 45.67
C ALA A 26 3.47 13.10 45.23
N PRO A 27 3.57 12.16 46.17
CA PRO A 27 3.76 10.77 45.77
C PRO A 27 2.54 10.35 44.98
N VAL A 28 2.76 10.05 43.72
CA VAL A 28 1.74 9.36 42.91
C VAL A 28 1.51 8.02 43.62
N GLN A 29 0.44 7.99 44.39
CA GLN A 29 -0.09 6.76 44.94
C GLN A 29 -0.53 5.92 43.71
N TYR A 30 0.36 5.08 43.24
CA TYR A 30 0.01 3.99 42.37
C TYR A 30 -0.95 3.10 43.16
N ARG A 31 -2.24 3.37 43.00
CA ARG A 31 -3.30 2.48 43.41
C ARG A 31 -3.10 1.20 42.60
N LYS A 32 -2.32 0.26 43.16
CA LYS A 32 -2.35 -1.12 42.70
C LYS A 32 -3.79 -1.55 42.79
N SER A 33 -4.49 -1.45 41.68
CA SER A 33 -5.69 -2.23 41.46
C SER A 33 -5.21 -3.67 41.41
N ASN A 34 -5.14 -4.33 42.57
CA ASN A 34 -5.16 -5.77 42.64
C ASN A 34 -6.54 -6.23 42.17
N GLN A 35 -6.83 -5.98 40.90
CA GLN A 35 -7.65 -6.87 40.12
C GLN A 35 -6.76 -8.02 39.66
N THR A 36 -6.21 -8.74 40.62
CA THR A 36 -6.07 -10.16 40.46
C THR A 36 -7.52 -10.61 40.21
N SER A 37 -7.91 -10.72 38.95
CA SER A 37 -8.98 -11.60 38.58
C SER A 37 -8.53 -12.93 39.19
N SER A 38 -9.05 -13.23 40.42
CA SER A 38 -9.01 -14.58 40.92
C SER A 38 -9.59 -15.41 39.79
N ILE A 39 -8.74 -16.06 39.04
CA ILE A 39 -9.12 -17.24 38.26
C ILE A 39 -9.61 -18.14 39.37
N SER A 40 -10.88 -18.02 39.73
CA SER A 40 -11.54 -18.97 40.59
C SER A 40 -11.36 -20.29 39.88
N ALA A 41 -10.50 -21.14 40.50
CA ALA A 41 -10.22 -22.45 39.94
C ALA A 41 -11.57 -23.08 39.63
N ALA A 42 -11.85 -23.24 38.36
CA ALA A 42 -13.14 -23.80 37.93
C ALA A 42 -13.24 -25.15 38.60
N LYS A 43 -14.30 -25.36 39.39
CA LYS A 43 -14.53 -26.66 40.05
C LYS A 43 -14.40 -27.76 38.99
N PRO A 44 -13.70 -28.85 39.32
CA PRO A 44 -13.57 -29.95 38.38
C PRO A 44 -14.94 -30.45 37.93
N TRP A 45 -15.05 -30.76 36.65
CA TRP A 45 -16.31 -31.16 36.01
C TRP A 45 -17.07 -32.28 36.76
N SER A 46 -16.36 -33.12 37.51
CA SER A 46 -16.92 -34.19 38.33
C SER A 46 -17.77 -33.71 39.52
N GLU A 47 -17.46 -32.53 40.07
CA GLU A 47 -18.13 -31.97 41.26
C GLU A 47 -19.31 -31.05 40.94
N LEU A 48 -19.60 -30.80 39.65
CA LEU A 48 -20.73 -29.96 39.27
C LEU A 48 -22.04 -30.74 39.33
N SER A 49 -23.09 -30.12 39.89
CA SER A 49 -24.44 -30.66 39.81
C SER A 49 -24.96 -30.62 38.36
N THR A 50 -25.94 -31.49 38.05
CA THR A 50 -26.51 -31.60 36.69
C THR A 50 -26.91 -30.24 36.06
N PRO A 51 -27.65 -29.34 36.79
CA PRO A 51 -28.01 -28.05 36.23
C PRO A 51 -26.81 -27.12 36.01
N GLN A 52 -25.78 -27.21 36.85
CA GLN A 52 -24.53 -26.44 36.68
C GLN A 52 -23.72 -26.91 35.48
N LYS A 53 -23.71 -28.22 35.19
CA LYS A 53 -23.07 -28.78 33.98
C LYS A 53 -23.71 -28.23 32.71
N VAL A 54 -25.02 -28.12 32.64
CA VAL A 54 -25.75 -27.59 31.51
C VAL A 54 -25.41 -26.12 31.29
N VAL A 55 -25.37 -25.30 32.35
CA VAL A 55 -25.01 -23.87 32.27
C VAL A 55 -23.56 -23.67 31.81
N VAL A 56 -22.62 -24.46 32.32
CA VAL A 56 -21.20 -24.36 31.88
C VAL A 56 -21.05 -24.83 30.44
N ALA A 57 -21.70 -25.93 30.07
CA ALA A 57 -21.69 -26.41 28.68
C ALA A 57 -22.26 -25.38 27.70
N SER A 58 -23.41 -24.77 28.04
CA SER A 58 -24.02 -23.76 27.18
C SER A 58 -23.17 -22.50 27.01
N LYS A 59 -22.54 -22.01 28.10
CA LYS A 59 -21.59 -20.89 28.03
C LYS A 59 -20.38 -21.22 27.19
N THR A 60 -19.83 -22.41 27.33
CA THR A 60 -18.66 -22.86 26.54
C THR A 60 -19.05 -22.98 25.06
N SER A 61 -20.21 -23.59 24.76
CA SER A 61 -20.70 -23.70 23.38
C SER A 61 -20.95 -22.33 22.74
N PHE A 62 -21.52 -21.38 23.49
CA PHE A 62 -21.70 -20.01 23.01
C PHE A 62 -20.36 -19.33 22.70
N ASN A 63 -19.38 -19.42 23.60
CA ASN A 63 -18.06 -18.85 23.39
C ASN A 63 -17.36 -19.46 22.17
N VAL A 64 -17.42 -20.79 22.02
CA VAL A 64 -16.89 -21.49 20.84
C VAL A 64 -17.62 -21.03 19.57
N GLY A 65 -18.94 -20.89 19.62
CA GLY A 65 -19.73 -20.36 18.51
C GLY A 65 -19.30 -18.96 18.07
N VAL A 66 -19.08 -18.05 19.02
CA VAL A 66 -18.58 -16.69 18.75
C VAL A 66 -17.18 -16.72 18.11
N ILE A 67 -16.27 -17.57 18.63
CA ILE A 67 -14.93 -17.71 18.07
C ILE A 67 -15.00 -18.25 16.62
N LEU A 68 -15.80 -19.28 16.38
CA LEU A 68 -15.97 -19.83 15.04
C LEU A 68 -16.56 -18.80 14.07
N ALA A 69 -17.58 -18.05 14.51
CA ALA A 69 -18.15 -16.99 13.70
C ALA A 69 -17.12 -15.89 13.38
N GLY A 70 -16.30 -15.50 14.35
CA GLY A 70 -15.22 -14.55 14.15
C GLY A 70 -14.16 -15.06 13.15
N VAL A 71 -13.73 -16.30 13.29
CA VAL A 71 -12.76 -16.92 12.36
C VAL A 71 -13.35 -17.01 10.95
N THR A 72 -14.60 -17.42 10.81
CA THR A 72 -15.27 -17.51 9.50
C THR A 72 -15.36 -16.15 8.83
N LEU A 73 -15.79 -15.12 9.57
CA LEU A 73 -15.88 -13.77 9.05
C LEU A 73 -14.50 -13.24 8.62
N THR A 74 -13.50 -13.42 9.46
CA THR A 74 -12.12 -13.00 9.15
C THR A 74 -11.59 -13.71 7.91
N SER A 75 -11.81 -15.01 7.80
CA SER A 75 -11.40 -15.81 6.63
C SER A 75 -12.10 -15.34 5.36
N ALA A 76 -13.38 -15.02 5.43
CA ALA A 76 -14.13 -14.51 4.30
C ALA A 76 -13.59 -13.14 3.83
N VAL A 77 -13.27 -12.24 4.76
CA VAL A 77 -12.67 -10.92 4.44
C VAL A 77 -11.29 -11.09 3.81
N VAL A 78 -10.44 -11.92 4.40
CA VAL A 78 -9.09 -12.20 3.85
C VAL A 78 -9.17 -12.83 2.46
N TYR A 79 -10.09 -13.77 2.26
CA TYR A 79 -10.32 -14.37 0.95
C TYR A 79 -10.78 -13.34 -0.08
N TYR A 80 -11.74 -12.48 0.28
CA TYR A 80 -12.26 -11.45 -0.62
C TYR A 80 -11.16 -10.44 -1.01
N ILE A 81 -10.44 -9.90 -0.02
CA ILE A 81 -9.33 -8.99 -0.27
C ILE A 81 -8.22 -9.67 -1.10
N GLY A 82 -7.90 -10.91 -0.76
CA GLY A 82 -6.89 -11.68 -1.49
C GLY A 82 -7.29 -11.90 -2.95
N SER A 83 -8.54 -12.28 -3.22
CA SER A 83 -9.04 -12.47 -4.58
C SER A 83 -9.02 -11.19 -5.42
N GLU A 84 -9.29 -10.04 -4.79
CA GLU A 84 -9.23 -8.73 -5.45
C GLU A 84 -7.79 -8.31 -5.77
N LEU A 85 -6.87 -8.46 -4.81
CA LEU A 85 -5.48 -8.05 -4.96
C LEU A 85 -4.65 -8.97 -5.87
N PHE A 86 -4.92 -10.28 -5.81
CA PHE A 86 -4.15 -11.30 -6.55
C PHE A 86 -4.92 -11.89 -7.73
N GLY A 87 -6.14 -11.42 -7.99
CA GLY A 87 -6.90 -11.81 -9.16
C GLY A 87 -6.19 -11.42 -10.47
N SER A 88 -6.38 -12.19 -11.53
CA SER A 88 -5.85 -11.92 -12.87
C SER A 88 -6.28 -10.55 -13.45
N GLN A 89 -7.25 -9.92 -12.85
CA GLN A 89 -7.81 -8.60 -13.18
C GLN A 89 -7.04 -7.43 -12.54
N SER A 90 -6.08 -7.70 -11.66
CA SER A 90 -5.28 -6.66 -11.00
C SER A 90 -4.35 -5.99 -12.00
N THR A 91 -4.26 -4.65 -11.95
CA THR A 91 -3.32 -3.86 -12.78
C THR A 91 -1.87 -4.29 -12.61
N THR A 92 -1.51 -4.82 -11.44
CA THR A 92 -0.17 -5.34 -11.17
C THR A 92 0.10 -6.64 -11.94
N ASN A 93 -0.88 -7.54 -11.99
CA ASN A 93 -0.75 -8.79 -12.75
C ASN A 93 -0.73 -8.53 -14.25
N ILE A 94 -1.56 -7.61 -14.73
CA ILE A 94 -1.56 -7.18 -16.14
C ILE A 94 -0.19 -6.59 -16.52
N PHE A 95 0.39 -5.77 -15.65
CA PHE A 95 1.73 -5.25 -15.86
C PHE A 95 2.79 -6.36 -15.92
N SER A 96 2.75 -7.32 -15.00
CA SER A 96 3.70 -8.45 -14.98
C SER A 96 3.57 -9.30 -16.24
N ASP A 97 2.35 -9.64 -16.64
CA ASP A 97 2.10 -10.41 -17.88
C ASP A 97 2.59 -9.67 -19.13
N ALA A 98 2.34 -8.35 -19.21
CA ALA A 98 2.83 -7.53 -20.31
C ALA A 98 4.36 -7.49 -20.37
N VAL A 99 5.04 -7.38 -19.23
CA VAL A 99 6.51 -7.39 -19.14
C VAL A 99 7.07 -8.75 -19.55
N ASP A 100 6.42 -9.85 -19.14
CA ASP A 100 6.88 -11.20 -19.50
C ASP A 100 6.72 -11.46 -21.01
N ARG A 101 5.64 -10.97 -21.64
CA ARG A 101 5.48 -11.01 -23.11
C ARG A 101 6.55 -10.19 -23.84
N ILE A 102 6.90 -9.02 -23.32
CA ILE A 102 7.95 -8.18 -23.88
C ILE A 102 9.30 -8.89 -23.82
N ARG A 103 9.61 -9.56 -22.70
CA ARG A 103 10.84 -10.33 -22.53
C ARG A 103 10.90 -11.58 -23.40
N ALA A 104 9.75 -12.17 -23.70
CA ALA A 104 9.65 -13.33 -24.59
C ALA A 104 9.81 -12.97 -26.08
N SER A 105 9.67 -11.69 -26.44
CA SER A 105 9.78 -11.23 -27.83
C SER A 105 11.23 -11.01 -28.22
N GLU A 106 11.79 -11.88 -29.08
CA GLU A 106 13.15 -11.75 -29.61
C GLU A 106 13.38 -10.41 -30.34
N GLU A 107 12.35 -9.90 -31.02
CA GLU A 107 12.46 -8.63 -31.75
C GLU A 107 12.74 -7.46 -30.79
N ILE A 108 12.08 -7.42 -29.65
CA ILE A 108 12.27 -6.38 -28.65
C ILE A 108 13.61 -6.58 -27.93
N VAL A 109 13.92 -7.81 -27.56
CA VAL A 109 15.18 -8.17 -26.90
C VAL A 109 16.37 -7.73 -27.74
N ASN A 110 16.35 -7.96 -29.04
CA ASN A 110 17.42 -7.59 -29.96
C ASN A 110 17.63 -6.06 -30.08
N VAL A 111 16.55 -5.26 -29.89
CA VAL A 111 16.61 -3.80 -30.02
C VAL A 111 16.87 -3.11 -28.67
N VAL A 112 16.28 -3.61 -27.62
CA VAL A 112 16.37 -3.02 -26.26
C VAL A 112 17.58 -3.54 -25.50
N GLY A 113 17.94 -4.81 -25.70
CA GLY A 113 19.04 -5.49 -25.03
C GLY A 113 18.66 -6.06 -23.67
N GLU A 114 19.28 -7.15 -23.27
CA GLU A 114 19.10 -7.78 -21.96
C GLU A 114 20.08 -7.21 -20.92
N PRO A 115 19.70 -7.16 -19.63
CA PRO A 115 18.41 -7.52 -19.04
C PRO A 115 17.36 -6.39 -19.18
N ILE A 116 16.13 -6.74 -19.57
CA ILE A 116 15.02 -5.77 -19.67
C ILE A 116 14.45 -5.49 -18.30
N LYS A 117 14.51 -4.22 -17.89
CA LYS A 117 13.91 -3.69 -16.66
C LYS A 117 12.68 -2.88 -17.02
N ALA A 118 11.56 -3.16 -16.36
CA ALA A 118 10.33 -2.41 -16.53
C ALA A 118 10.05 -1.53 -15.30
N HIS A 119 9.58 -0.30 -15.53
CA HIS A 119 9.29 0.64 -14.46
C HIS A 119 8.19 1.63 -14.87
N GLY A 120 7.52 2.22 -13.88
CA GLY A 120 6.57 3.30 -14.12
C GLY A 120 7.24 4.61 -14.51
N GLU A 121 6.45 5.68 -14.60
CA GLU A 121 6.90 6.97 -15.08
C GLU A 121 8.10 7.52 -14.29
N PRO A 122 9.17 7.94 -14.97
CA PRO A 122 10.34 8.51 -14.32
C PRO A 122 9.96 9.83 -13.65
N SER A 123 10.15 9.93 -12.35
CA SER A 123 9.91 11.14 -11.57
C SER A 123 11.22 11.87 -11.30
N ARG A 124 11.24 13.20 -11.50
CA ARG A 124 12.38 14.05 -11.13
C ARG A 124 12.68 14.05 -9.61
N ASN A 125 11.75 13.58 -8.80
CA ASN A 125 11.91 13.54 -7.35
C ASN A 125 12.57 12.23 -6.91
N SER A 126 13.87 12.27 -6.63
CA SER A 126 14.68 11.11 -6.17
C SER A 126 14.15 10.46 -4.87
N ARG A 127 13.33 11.17 -4.09
CA ARG A 127 12.70 10.63 -2.86
C ARG A 127 11.54 9.67 -3.16
N ARG A 128 10.94 9.73 -4.35
CA ARG A 128 9.90 8.80 -4.78
C ARG A 128 10.52 7.57 -5.44
N ARG A 129 10.90 6.59 -4.64
CA ARG A 129 11.38 5.29 -5.14
C ARG A 129 10.29 4.49 -5.84
N ASN A 130 9.02 4.74 -5.53
CA ASN A 130 7.88 4.09 -6.17
C ASN A 130 7.53 4.84 -7.46
N ARG A 131 7.99 4.30 -8.58
CA ARG A 131 7.57 4.72 -9.92
C ARG A 131 6.22 4.10 -10.19
N ARG A 132 5.17 4.89 -9.97
CA ARG A 132 3.80 4.43 -10.20
C ARG A 132 3.58 4.20 -11.69
N ILE A 133 3.01 3.05 -12.03
CA ILE A 133 2.57 2.74 -13.39
C ILE A 133 1.33 3.58 -13.67
N ALA A 134 1.34 4.34 -14.77
CA ALA A 134 0.19 5.10 -15.20
C ALA A 134 -0.86 4.13 -15.79
N SER A 135 -1.97 3.97 -15.12
CA SER A 135 -3.11 3.18 -15.58
C SER A 135 -4.39 3.99 -15.45
N GLN A 136 -5.24 3.92 -16.45
CA GLN A 136 -6.53 4.61 -16.50
C GLN A 136 -7.56 3.69 -17.14
N VAL A 137 -8.74 3.60 -16.54
CA VAL A 137 -9.90 2.96 -17.14
C VAL A 137 -10.78 4.06 -17.74
N VAL A 138 -11.12 3.92 -19.00
CA VAL A 138 -11.98 4.84 -19.75
C VAL A 138 -13.13 4.03 -20.35
N GLU A 139 -14.34 4.50 -20.21
CA GLU A 139 -15.50 3.91 -20.87
C GLU A 139 -15.65 4.48 -22.28
N ASP A 140 -15.79 3.61 -23.27
CA ASP A 140 -16.04 3.99 -24.65
C ASP A 140 -17.51 4.37 -24.87
N GLN A 141 -17.85 4.88 -26.05
CA GLN A 141 -19.22 5.26 -26.43
C GLN A 141 -20.22 4.09 -26.32
N GLU A 142 -19.72 2.86 -26.39
CA GLU A 142 -20.49 1.62 -26.20
C GLU A 142 -20.59 1.16 -24.74
N ASN A 143 -20.17 1.97 -23.76
CA ASN A 143 -20.07 1.63 -22.32
C ASN A 143 -19.16 0.42 -22.04
N LYS A 144 -18.21 0.13 -22.92
CA LYS A 144 -17.21 -0.90 -22.69
C LYS A 144 -16.01 -0.29 -21.96
N PRO A 145 -15.59 -0.85 -20.83
CA PRO A 145 -14.41 -0.35 -20.13
C PRO A 145 -13.13 -0.74 -20.86
N HIS A 146 -12.31 0.26 -21.17
CA HIS A 146 -10.97 0.13 -21.73
C HIS A 146 -9.94 0.46 -20.67
N LEU A 147 -8.99 -0.41 -20.46
CA LEU A 147 -7.84 -0.16 -19.59
C LEU A 147 -6.66 0.28 -20.43
N PHE A 148 -6.22 1.51 -20.24
CA PHE A 148 -4.98 2.03 -20.79
C PHE A 148 -3.89 1.99 -19.73
N MET A 149 -2.72 1.48 -20.11
CA MET A 149 -1.56 1.46 -19.24
C MET A 149 -0.32 1.92 -19.99
N ARG A 150 0.49 2.77 -19.35
CA ARG A 150 1.77 3.23 -19.89
C ARG A 150 2.88 2.98 -18.87
N PHE A 151 3.95 2.37 -19.34
CA PHE A 151 5.15 2.15 -18.55
C PHE A 151 6.40 2.17 -19.45
N TYR A 152 7.56 2.08 -18.86
CA TYR A 152 8.83 2.20 -19.55
C TYR A 152 9.63 0.92 -19.38
N VAL A 153 10.35 0.56 -20.43
CA VAL A 153 11.31 -0.55 -20.44
C VAL A 153 12.69 -0.01 -20.75
N GLU A 154 13.67 -0.53 -20.06
CA GLU A 154 15.08 -0.15 -20.18
C GLU A 154 15.92 -1.42 -20.27
N GLY A 155 16.76 -1.51 -21.30
CA GLY A 155 17.75 -2.55 -21.47
C GLY A 155 19.15 -1.99 -21.59
N THR A 156 20.08 -2.82 -22.01
CA THR A 156 21.49 -2.42 -22.16
C THR A 156 21.75 -1.56 -23.40
N LEU A 157 20.93 -1.69 -24.45
CA LEU A 157 21.11 -0.99 -25.72
C LEU A 157 20.23 0.24 -25.82
N ASN A 158 18.95 0.10 -25.52
CA ASN A 158 17.95 1.16 -25.67
C ASN A 158 16.91 1.13 -24.56
N GLN A 159 16.11 2.18 -24.54
CA GLN A 159 14.91 2.28 -23.71
C GLN A 159 13.69 2.47 -24.59
N GLY A 160 12.51 2.04 -24.11
CA GLY A 160 11.27 2.15 -24.84
C GLY A 160 10.12 2.53 -23.95
N THR A 161 9.06 3.07 -24.57
CA THR A 161 7.77 3.33 -23.91
C THR A 161 6.77 2.26 -24.33
N VAL A 162 6.20 1.58 -23.37
CA VAL A 162 5.18 0.55 -23.62
C VAL A 162 3.81 1.18 -23.43
N MET A 163 2.95 0.93 -24.43
CA MET A 163 1.55 1.28 -24.39
C MET A 163 0.72 0.01 -24.51
N LEU A 164 -0.22 -0.12 -23.60
CA LEU A 164 -1.11 -1.25 -23.46
C LEU A 164 -2.55 -0.74 -23.48
N GLU A 165 -3.40 -1.37 -24.27
CA GLU A 165 -4.83 -1.21 -24.26
C GLU A 165 -5.49 -2.57 -24.10
N MET A 166 -6.38 -2.69 -23.10
CA MET A 166 -7.19 -3.89 -22.88
C MET A 166 -8.66 -3.54 -22.87
N ILE A 167 -9.46 -4.49 -23.30
CA ILE A 167 -10.93 -4.44 -23.25
C ILE A 167 -11.45 -5.56 -22.38
N LYS A 168 -12.63 -5.37 -21.79
CA LYS A 168 -13.31 -6.46 -21.07
C LYS A 168 -14.11 -7.32 -22.05
N ASP A 169 -13.95 -8.62 -21.92
CA ASP A 169 -14.74 -9.63 -22.62
C ASP A 169 -16.13 -9.78 -21.95
N GLU A 170 -17.04 -10.50 -22.59
CA GLU A 170 -18.38 -10.84 -22.06
C GLU A 170 -18.31 -11.52 -20.67
N LYS A 171 -17.18 -12.16 -20.34
CA LYS A 171 -16.90 -12.79 -19.05
C LYS A 171 -16.27 -11.86 -18.02
N ASP A 172 -16.30 -10.55 -18.28
CA ASP A 172 -15.69 -9.49 -17.42
C ASP A 172 -14.18 -9.68 -17.20
N LYS A 173 -13.49 -10.32 -18.15
CA LYS A 173 -12.03 -10.52 -18.12
C LYS A 173 -11.33 -9.57 -19.06
N TRP A 174 -10.20 -9.02 -18.62
CA TRP A 174 -9.36 -8.18 -19.46
C TRP A 174 -8.69 -8.98 -20.56
N GLN A 175 -8.83 -8.53 -21.79
CA GLN A 175 -8.16 -9.08 -22.98
C GLN A 175 -7.34 -7.99 -23.65
N TYR A 176 -6.18 -8.38 -24.20
CA TYR A 176 -5.34 -7.47 -24.95
C TYR A 176 -6.02 -7.06 -26.25
N LYS A 177 -6.28 -5.76 -26.40
CA LYS A 177 -6.66 -5.17 -27.68
C LYS A 177 -5.42 -4.74 -28.43
N GLN A 178 -4.47 -4.10 -27.72
CA GLN A 178 -3.22 -3.62 -28.30
C GLN A 178 -2.10 -3.62 -27.27
N LEU A 179 -0.94 -4.11 -27.66
CA LEU A 179 0.31 -4.02 -26.90
C LEU A 179 1.44 -3.69 -27.86
N TYR A 180 2.09 -2.55 -27.66
CA TYR A 180 3.23 -2.16 -28.47
C TYR A 180 4.29 -1.42 -27.66
N VAL A 181 5.50 -1.42 -28.19
CA VAL A 181 6.66 -0.73 -27.63
C VAL A 181 7.13 0.32 -28.63
N ASP A 182 7.18 1.57 -28.20
CA ASP A 182 7.76 2.67 -28.95
C ASP A 182 9.22 2.87 -28.49
N ILE A 183 10.15 2.65 -29.40
CA ILE A 183 11.58 2.80 -29.15
C ILE A 183 12.03 4.09 -29.84
N PRO A 184 12.48 5.11 -29.09
CA PRO A 184 12.95 6.37 -29.68
C PRO A 184 14.24 6.09 -30.48
N GLY A 185 14.25 6.54 -31.73
CA GLY A 185 15.45 6.43 -32.56
C GLY A 185 16.53 7.43 -32.08
N GLN A 186 17.71 6.96 -31.84
CA GLN A 186 18.88 7.82 -31.61
C GLN A 186 19.38 8.40 -32.97
N GLY A 187 18.70 9.49 -33.40
CA GLY A 187 18.97 10.09 -34.70
C GLY A 187 18.30 9.40 -35.90
N LEU A 188 17.52 8.37 -35.67
CA LEU A 188 16.69 7.64 -36.63
C LEU A 188 15.20 7.82 -36.28
N PRO A 189 14.25 7.57 -37.21
CA PRO A 189 12.83 7.59 -36.85
C PRO A 189 12.53 6.59 -35.74
N SER A 190 11.58 6.93 -34.87
CA SER A 190 11.12 6.04 -33.82
C SER A 190 10.58 4.74 -34.39
N ARG A 191 10.91 3.61 -33.78
CA ARG A 191 10.40 2.29 -34.19
C ARG A 191 9.32 1.83 -33.26
N ARG A 192 8.16 1.47 -33.82
CA ARG A 192 7.05 0.86 -33.07
C ARG A 192 6.98 -0.62 -33.39
N ILE A 193 7.03 -1.44 -32.35
CA ILE A 193 6.92 -2.90 -32.42
C ILE A 193 5.64 -3.31 -31.74
N TYR A 194 4.77 -3.99 -32.47
CA TYR A 194 3.50 -4.52 -31.96
C TYR A 194 3.69 -5.97 -31.54
N LEU A 195 3.28 -6.29 -30.29
CA LEU A 195 3.21 -7.67 -29.80
C LEU A 195 1.82 -8.24 -29.96
N GLU A 196 0.81 -7.40 -29.70
CA GLU A 196 -0.61 -7.77 -29.84
C GLU A 196 -1.32 -6.66 -30.57
N LYS A 197 -2.19 -7.02 -31.53
CA LYS A 197 -3.05 -6.10 -32.27
C LYS A 197 -4.26 -6.88 -32.76
N GLN A 198 -5.43 -6.59 -32.19
CA GLN A 198 -6.73 -7.05 -32.68
C GLN A 198 -7.39 -6.01 -33.58
#